data_860a1e2e531e6d436679375469070c8b
#
_entry.id   860a1e2e531e6d436679375469070c8b
#
_cell.length_a   1.000
_cell.length_b   1.000
_cell.length_c   1.000
_cell.angle_alpha   90.00
_cell.angle_beta   90.00
_cell.angle_gamma   90.00
#
_symmetry.space_group_name_H-M   'P 1'
#
loop_
_entity.id
_entity.type
_entity.pdbx_description
1 polymer ?
#
loop_
_entity_poly.entity_id
_entity_poly.type
_entity_poly.pdbx_seq_one_letter_code
_entity_poly.pdbx_strand_id
1 'polypeptide(L)'
;MQVATILGLSAAVISAQPIGGVARDLSKAQQRGNQVKKSHISVYNVKDKSVTEIYSADMLIEAPNWSPDGRNLLVNTGGHLYVLPVGGKSPKLEQIDLGEVNKCNNDKGYSPDGKMIAFSSSWNAKGSRVYTVATQRGTPKLIVPETPSYFHGFSPDGKWMAIVAQRNGNFDLFRVPTEGGAQERLTSSPGYDDGPDYSPDGRWIYFNSNRSGSWDIWRMPADGAGPDDKKAEQVTNDELEDWFPHCSPDGKWLVFLTFPKGTSGHNDRLEVELRMIPLPGATIRHAPIRTLTKFFGGQGTINVNSWAPDSSRFAFVSYEP
;
A
#
# COMPACT_ATOMS: atom_id res chain seq x y z
N MET A 1 -71.98 13.64 17.48
CA MET A 1 -71.27 12.66 16.62
C MET A 1 -70.35 13.47 15.73
N GLN A 2 -69.09 13.60 16.13
CA GLN A 2 -68.02 14.17 15.32
C GLN A 2 -67.06 13.07 14.92
N VAL A 3 -66.90 12.88 13.61
CA VAL A 3 -65.97 11.91 13.00
C VAL A 3 -64.62 12.60 12.87
N ALA A 4 -63.60 12.06 13.56
CA ALA A 4 -62.25 12.52 13.43
C ALA A 4 -61.58 11.83 12.26
N THR A 5 -61.07 12.61 11.30
CA THR A 5 -60.28 12.14 10.13
C THR A 5 -58.85 12.03 10.55
N ILE A 6 -58.28 10.79 10.48
CA ILE A 6 -56.86 10.55 10.71
C ILE A 6 -56.12 10.75 9.38
N LEU A 7 -55.28 11.71 9.31
CA LEU A 7 -54.30 11.91 8.23
C LEU A 7 -53.11 10.97 8.44
N GLY A 8 -52.98 10.02 7.56
CA GLY A 8 -51.82 9.13 7.51
C GLY A 8 -50.61 9.84 6.90
N LEU A 9 -49.55 10.04 7.67
CA LEU A 9 -48.24 10.40 7.17
C LEU A 9 -47.55 9.18 6.58
N SER A 10 -47.39 9.16 5.26
CA SER A 10 -46.56 8.16 4.60
C SER A 10 -45.07 8.54 4.78
N ALA A 11 -44.35 7.75 5.54
CA ALA A 11 -42.90 7.86 5.61
C ALA A 11 -42.29 7.39 4.29
N ALA A 12 -41.66 8.29 3.56
CA ALA A 12 -40.85 7.95 2.40
C ALA A 12 -39.60 7.21 2.88
N VAL A 13 -39.52 5.93 2.60
CA VAL A 13 -38.30 5.14 2.76
C VAL A 13 -37.35 5.54 1.64
N ILE A 14 -36.38 6.38 1.97
CA ILE A 14 -35.24 6.65 1.08
C ILE A 14 -34.38 5.38 1.14
N SER A 15 -34.48 4.55 0.11
CA SER A 15 -33.55 3.45 -0.09
C SER A 15 -32.18 4.01 -0.43
N ALA A 16 -31.29 3.99 0.53
CA ALA A 16 -29.87 4.20 0.25
C ALA A 16 -29.39 3.06 -0.65
N GLN A 17 -29.06 3.39 -1.89
CA GLN A 17 -28.38 2.47 -2.79
C GLN A 17 -27.01 2.14 -2.17
N PRO A 18 -26.62 0.86 -2.07
CA PRO A 18 -25.29 0.51 -1.62
C PRO A 18 -24.31 1.05 -2.66
N ILE A 19 -23.40 1.94 -2.23
CA ILE A 19 -22.22 2.32 -3.00
C ILE A 19 -21.45 1.01 -3.21
N GLY A 20 -21.45 0.50 -4.44
CA GLY A 20 -20.88 -0.78 -4.81
C GLY A 20 -19.40 -0.85 -4.43
N GLY A 21 -19.11 -1.48 -3.31
CA GLY A 21 -17.78 -1.93 -2.98
C GLY A 21 -17.33 -2.91 -4.07
N VAL A 22 -16.35 -2.51 -4.86
CA VAL A 22 -15.75 -3.37 -5.89
C VAL A 22 -15.04 -4.50 -5.15
N ALA A 23 -15.73 -5.62 -4.96
CA ALA A 23 -15.08 -6.87 -4.60
C ALA A 23 -14.08 -7.18 -5.72
N ARG A 24 -12.79 -7.07 -5.42
CA ARG A 24 -11.74 -7.39 -6.39
C ARG A 24 -11.82 -8.87 -6.74
N ASP A 25 -12.15 -9.13 -7.97
CA ASP A 25 -12.06 -10.44 -8.57
C ASP A 25 -10.59 -10.76 -8.83
N LEU A 26 -10.02 -11.63 -7.98
CA LEU A 26 -8.62 -12.07 -8.08
C LEU A 26 -8.33 -12.77 -9.43
N SER A 27 -9.36 -13.25 -10.14
CA SER A 27 -9.25 -13.76 -11.51
C SER A 27 -8.80 -12.66 -12.48
N LYS A 28 -9.15 -11.40 -12.20
CA LYS A 28 -8.71 -10.24 -12.98
C LYS A 28 -7.24 -9.89 -12.77
N ALA A 29 -6.68 -10.10 -11.57
CA ALA A 29 -5.26 -9.87 -11.33
C ALA A 29 -4.39 -10.83 -12.15
N GLN A 30 -4.80 -12.09 -12.27
CA GLN A 30 -4.14 -13.06 -13.13
C GLN A 30 -4.30 -12.75 -14.64
N GLN A 31 -5.49 -12.23 -15.03
CA GLN A 31 -5.72 -11.77 -16.40
C GLN A 31 -4.95 -10.48 -16.73
N ARG A 32 -4.70 -9.64 -15.73
CA ARG A 32 -3.93 -8.40 -15.85
C ARG A 32 -2.44 -8.67 -16.08
N GLY A 33 -1.85 -9.68 -15.41
CA GLY A 33 -0.48 -10.12 -15.65
C GLY A 33 -0.20 -10.46 -17.12
N ASN A 34 -1.18 -10.99 -17.82
CA ASN A 34 -1.07 -11.34 -19.23
C ASN A 34 -1.06 -10.13 -20.21
N GLN A 35 -1.29 -8.91 -19.72
CA GLN A 35 -1.27 -7.69 -20.53
C GLN A 35 0.02 -6.87 -20.38
N VAL A 36 0.84 -7.16 -19.37
CA VAL A 36 2.17 -6.58 -19.22
C VAL A 36 3.16 -7.44 -19.98
N LYS A 37 3.77 -6.89 -21.01
CA LYS A 37 4.81 -7.59 -21.79
C LYS A 37 6.14 -7.59 -21.06
N LYS A 38 6.46 -6.48 -20.39
CA LYS A 38 7.73 -6.32 -19.71
C LYS A 38 7.61 -5.42 -18.49
N SER A 39 8.33 -5.76 -17.44
CA SER A 39 8.52 -4.92 -16.25
C SER A 39 9.95 -4.41 -16.21
N HIS A 40 10.12 -3.15 -15.82
CA HIS A 40 11.40 -2.49 -15.63
C HIS A 40 11.51 -2.06 -14.15
N ILE A 41 12.42 -2.66 -13.41
CA ILE A 41 12.76 -2.21 -12.05
C ILE A 41 13.82 -1.13 -12.17
N SER A 42 13.47 0.06 -11.74
CA SER A 42 14.34 1.24 -11.77
C SER A 42 14.57 1.79 -10.38
N VAL A 43 15.68 2.50 -10.22
CA VAL A 43 16.05 3.21 -9.00
C VAL A 43 16.12 4.69 -9.31
N TYR A 44 15.40 5.49 -8.52
CA TYR A 44 15.49 6.95 -8.52
C TYR A 44 16.50 7.40 -7.47
N ASN A 45 17.49 8.19 -7.85
CA ASN A 45 18.46 8.81 -6.95
C ASN A 45 18.00 10.23 -6.58
N VAL A 46 17.87 10.49 -5.28
CA VAL A 46 17.32 11.77 -4.78
C VAL A 46 18.26 12.93 -5.02
N LYS A 47 19.59 12.71 -4.95
CA LYS A 47 20.59 13.76 -5.05
C LYS A 47 20.74 14.30 -6.46
N ASP A 48 20.96 13.43 -7.42
CA ASP A 48 21.20 13.80 -8.83
C ASP A 48 19.96 13.70 -9.72
N LYS A 49 18.84 13.20 -9.16
CA LYS A 49 17.54 13.03 -9.82
C LYS A 49 17.60 12.07 -11.01
N SER A 50 18.59 11.20 -11.05
CA SER A 50 18.71 10.20 -12.10
C SER A 50 17.79 9.01 -11.87
N VAL A 51 17.36 8.40 -12.97
CA VAL A 51 16.67 7.11 -13.00
C VAL A 51 17.58 6.10 -13.67
N THR A 52 17.82 4.98 -13.01
CA THR A 52 18.63 3.90 -13.54
C THR A 52 17.84 2.60 -13.50
N GLU A 53 17.63 1.97 -14.66
CA GLU A 53 17.10 0.61 -14.74
C GLU A 53 18.15 -0.37 -14.20
N ILE A 54 17.74 -1.22 -13.26
CA ILE A 54 18.62 -2.21 -12.64
C ILE A 54 18.25 -3.65 -13.00
N TYR A 55 17.00 -3.86 -13.46
CA TYR A 55 16.51 -5.17 -13.90
C TYR A 55 15.29 -5.02 -14.80
N SER A 56 15.17 -5.90 -15.80
CA SER A 56 13.95 -6.02 -16.59
C SER A 56 13.65 -7.47 -16.95
N ALA A 57 12.37 -7.81 -17.12
CA ALA A 57 11.94 -9.14 -17.49
C ALA A 57 10.58 -9.12 -18.20
N ASP A 58 10.37 -10.09 -19.11
CA ASP A 58 9.15 -10.25 -19.88
C ASP A 58 8.05 -10.93 -19.03
N MET A 59 7.76 -10.36 -17.89
CA MET A 59 6.73 -10.80 -16.94
C MET A 59 6.30 -9.64 -16.06
N LEU A 60 5.13 -9.77 -15.41
CA LEU A 60 4.69 -8.82 -14.40
C LEU A 60 5.51 -9.00 -13.11
N ILE A 61 6.26 -7.97 -12.72
CA ILE A 61 6.93 -7.87 -11.42
C ILE A 61 6.38 -6.65 -10.70
N GLU A 62 6.17 -6.74 -9.39
CA GLU A 62 5.50 -5.68 -8.64
C GLU A 62 6.20 -5.34 -7.33
N ALA A 63 6.04 -4.07 -6.93
CA ALA A 63 6.25 -3.53 -5.59
C ALA A 63 7.63 -3.89 -4.99
N PRO A 64 8.74 -3.36 -5.52
CA PRO A 64 10.06 -3.60 -4.96
C PRO A 64 10.15 -3.01 -3.55
N ASN A 65 10.69 -3.78 -2.60
CA ASN A 65 10.92 -3.37 -1.22
C ASN A 65 12.37 -3.68 -0.84
N TRP A 66 13.13 -2.67 -0.41
CA TRP A 66 14.53 -2.86 -0.05
C TRP A 66 14.68 -3.69 1.23
N SER A 67 15.67 -4.59 1.20
CA SER A 67 16.15 -5.23 2.43
C SER A 67 16.82 -4.19 3.34
N PRO A 68 16.72 -4.33 4.68
CA PRO A 68 17.33 -3.37 5.61
C PRO A 68 18.85 -3.23 5.50
N ASP A 69 19.54 -4.22 4.92
CA ASP A 69 20.98 -4.16 4.64
C ASP A 69 21.32 -3.48 3.30
N GLY A 70 20.31 -3.07 2.54
CA GLY A 70 20.46 -2.37 1.27
C GLY A 70 21.01 -3.21 0.11
N ARG A 71 21.03 -4.54 0.23
CA ARG A 71 21.64 -5.43 -0.77
C ARG A 71 20.65 -6.05 -1.73
N ASN A 72 19.38 -6.12 -1.36
CA ASN A 72 18.38 -6.85 -2.11
C ASN A 72 17.07 -6.05 -2.24
N LEU A 73 16.29 -6.39 -3.26
CA LEU A 73 14.88 -6.02 -3.38
C LEU A 73 14.01 -7.27 -3.22
N LEU A 74 12.99 -7.19 -2.40
CA LEU A 74 11.89 -8.14 -2.33
C LEU A 74 10.84 -7.73 -3.36
N VAL A 75 10.49 -8.63 -4.26
CA VAL A 75 9.47 -8.42 -5.30
C VAL A 75 8.50 -9.60 -5.34
N ASN A 76 7.38 -9.44 -6.03
CA ASN A 76 6.47 -10.54 -6.32
C ASN A 76 6.22 -10.68 -7.83
N THR A 77 6.03 -11.91 -8.26
CA THR A 77 5.58 -12.26 -9.61
C THR A 77 4.92 -13.64 -9.58
N GLY A 78 3.90 -13.85 -10.41
CA GLY A 78 3.22 -15.15 -10.54
C GLY A 78 2.65 -15.74 -9.25
N GLY A 79 2.36 -14.89 -8.24
CA GLY A 79 1.86 -15.33 -6.94
C GLY A 79 2.93 -15.82 -5.97
N HIS A 80 4.20 -15.59 -6.26
CA HIS A 80 5.34 -15.95 -5.41
C HIS A 80 6.19 -14.74 -5.06
N LEU A 81 6.98 -14.86 -4.00
CA LEU A 81 7.93 -13.84 -3.57
C LEU A 81 9.35 -14.20 -4.05
N TYR A 82 10.10 -13.18 -4.41
CA TYR A 82 11.48 -13.31 -4.91
C TYR A 82 12.37 -12.26 -4.27
N VAL A 83 13.63 -12.61 -4.12
CA VAL A 83 14.72 -11.69 -3.80
C VAL A 83 15.47 -11.39 -5.09
N LEU A 84 15.72 -10.12 -5.36
CA LEU A 84 16.57 -9.63 -6.44
C LEU A 84 17.80 -8.96 -5.83
N PRO A 85 19.01 -9.53 -5.95
CA PRO A 85 20.23 -8.86 -5.51
C PRO A 85 20.46 -7.56 -6.28
N VAL A 86 20.77 -6.47 -5.57
CA VAL A 86 21.06 -5.16 -6.17
C VAL A 86 22.57 -5.01 -6.34
N GLY A 87 22.97 -4.82 -7.56
CA GLY A 87 24.39 -4.78 -7.94
C GLY A 87 24.88 -6.10 -8.53
N GLY A 88 26.04 -6.06 -9.17
CA GLY A 88 26.56 -7.22 -9.91
C GLY A 88 26.19 -7.17 -11.40
N LYS A 89 26.86 -8.05 -12.18
CA LYS A 89 26.80 -7.98 -13.66
C LYS A 89 25.54 -8.62 -14.25
N SER A 90 24.82 -9.43 -13.50
CA SER A 90 23.62 -10.15 -14.01
C SER A 90 22.76 -10.62 -12.84
N PRO A 91 22.00 -9.71 -12.19
CA PRO A 91 21.14 -10.08 -11.09
C PRO A 91 20.06 -11.05 -11.57
N LYS A 92 19.70 -12.01 -10.72
CA LYS A 92 18.64 -13.00 -11.00
C LYS A 92 17.64 -13.00 -9.84
N LEU A 93 16.38 -13.23 -10.18
CA LEU A 93 15.33 -13.45 -9.20
C LEU A 93 15.55 -14.81 -8.51
N GLU A 94 15.61 -14.79 -7.20
CA GLU A 94 15.71 -15.97 -6.35
C GLU A 94 14.40 -16.16 -5.59
N GLN A 95 13.68 -17.24 -5.87
CA GLN A 95 12.39 -17.50 -5.24
C GLN A 95 12.54 -17.81 -3.76
N ILE A 96 11.69 -17.19 -2.93
CA ILE A 96 11.58 -17.53 -1.51
C ILE A 96 10.70 -18.77 -1.37
N ASP A 97 11.21 -19.78 -0.67
CA ASP A 97 10.43 -20.97 -0.35
C ASP A 97 9.41 -20.65 0.77
N LEU A 98 8.14 -20.64 0.39
CA LEU A 98 7.00 -20.45 1.30
C LEU A 98 6.20 -21.76 1.51
N GLY A 99 6.79 -22.92 1.15
CA GLY A 99 6.09 -24.20 1.14
C GLY A 99 4.87 -24.17 0.21
N GLU A 100 3.71 -24.54 0.72
CA GLU A 100 2.46 -24.54 -0.06
C GLU A 100 1.83 -23.16 -0.23
N VAL A 101 2.23 -22.16 0.55
CA VAL A 101 1.65 -20.81 0.48
C VAL A 101 2.08 -20.12 -0.80
N ASN A 102 1.10 -19.80 -1.62
CA ASN A 102 1.26 -19.09 -2.88
C ASN A 102 0.13 -18.06 -3.05
N LYS A 103 -0.09 -17.51 -4.24
CA LYS A 103 -1.05 -16.42 -4.50
C LYS A 103 -0.72 -15.16 -3.67
N CYS A 104 0.57 -14.93 -3.45
CA CYS A 104 1.05 -13.68 -2.87
C CYS A 104 0.77 -12.53 -3.82
N ASN A 105 0.39 -11.39 -3.26
CA ASN A 105 0.19 -10.16 -3.99
C ASN A 105 1.34 -9.16 -3.74
N ASN A 106 1.13 -7.90 -4.09
CA ASN A 106 2.13 -6.84 -3.98
C ASN A 106 2.29 -6.25 -2.56
N ASP A 107 1.51 -6.71 -1.58
CA ASP A 107 1.54 -6.24 -0.19
C ASP A 107 2.54 -7.08 0.62
N LYS A 108 3.76 -6.63 0.73
CA LYS A 108 4.84 -7.36 1.42
C LYS A 108 5.95 -6.42 1.88
N GLY A 109 6.75 -6.86 2.84
CA GLY A 109 7.90 -6.06 3.29
C GLY A 109 8.74 -6.78 4.32
N TYR A 110 9.98 -6.32 4.47
CA TYR A 110 10.88 -6.76 5.52
C TYR A 110 10.53 -6.13 6.86
N SER A 111 10.72 -6.89 7.96
CA SER A 111 10.78 -6.29 9.30
C SER A 111 11.98 -5.35 9.42
N PRO A 112 11.93 -4.34 10.31
CA PRO A 112 13.02 -3.37 10.46
C PRO A 112 14.39 -4.01 10.79
N ASP A 113 14.38 -5.13 11.49
CA ASP A 113 15.60 -5.90 11.83
C ASP A 113 16.04 -6.88 10.72
N GLY A 114 15.28 -6.97 9.62
CA GLY A 114 15.53 -7.84 8.48
C GLY A 114 15.36 -9.34 8.72
N LYS A 115 14.83 -9.76 9.87
CA LYS A 115 14.70 -11.18 10.21
C LYS A 115 13.42 -11.82 9.72
N MET A 116 12.40 -11.02 9.41
CA MET A 116 11.11 -11.49 8.92
C MET A 116 10.69 -10.78 7.65
N ILE A 117 9.84 -11.45 6.88
CA ILE A 117 9.03 -10.87 5.82
C ILE A 117 7.58 -11.05 6.23
N ALA A 118 6.79 -9.97 6.17
CA ALA A 118 5.33 -10.03 6.19
C ALA A 118 4.81 -9.93 4.76
N PHE A 119 3.72 -10.63 4.47
CA PHE A 119 3.12 -10.63 3.14
C PHE A 119 1.65 -11.01 3.18
N SER A 120 0.94 -10.61 2.14
CA SER A 120 -0.46 -10.96 1.93
C SER A 120 -0.60 -12.04 0.88
N SER A 121 -1.48 -13.00 1.15
CA SER A 121 -1.78 -14.10 0.22
C SER A 121 -3.23 -14.55 0.33
N SER A 122 -3.83 -14.89 -0.82
CA SER A 122 -5.16 -15.51 -0.91
C SER A 122 -5.12 -17.04 -0.96
N TRP A 123 -3.98 -17.66 -0.63
CA TRP A 123 -3.85 -19.11 -0.57
C TRP A 123 -4.88 -19.73 0.39
N ASN A 124 -5.64 -20.71 -0.11
CA ASN A 124 -6.74 -21.38 0.62
C ASN A 124 -7.78 -20.44 1.27
N ALA A 125 -8.01 -19.27 0.67
CA ALA A 125 -9.01 -18.32 1.14
C ALA A 125 -9.70 -17.58 -0.03
N LYS A 126 -10.88 -17.01 0.23
CA LYS A 126 -11.60 -16.18 -0.75
C LYS A 126 -11.03 -14.76 -0.90
N GLY A 127 -10.17 -14.34 0.02
CA GLY A 127 -9.50 -13.04 0.02
C GLY A 127 -8.13 -13.13 0.68
N SER A 128 -7.35 -12.07 0.60
CA SER A 128 -6.01 -12.02 1.18
C SER A 128 -6.04 -12.11 2.71
N ARG A 129 -5.05 -12.78 3.26
CA ARG A 129 -4.71 -12.91 4.68
C ARG A 129 -3.26 -12.49 4.88
N VAL A 130 -2.90 -12.09 6.08
CA VAL A 130 -1.53 -11.67 6.39
C VAL A 130 -0.75 -12.79 7.05
N TYR A 131 0.44 -13.03 6.52
CA TYR A 131 1.40 -14.02 6.98
C TYR A 131 2.73 -13.36 7.33
N THR A 132 3.52 -14.03 8.16
CA THR A 132 4.95 -13.75 8.35
C THR A 132 5.78 -14.99 8.10
N VAL A 133 7.03 -14.80 7.68
CA VAL A 133 8.02 -15.87 7.52
C VAL A 133 9.41 -15.35 7.87
N ALA A 134 10.28 -16.19 8.43
CA ALA A 134 11.68 -15.84 8.65
C ALA A 134 12.41 -15.66 7.31
N THR A 135 13.26 -14.62 7.20
CA THR A 135 13.99 -14.31 5.95
C THR A 135 14.97 -15.39 5.52
N GLN A 136 15.55 -16.11 6.46
CA GLN A 136 16.55 -17.12 6.14
C GLN A 136 15.94 -18.46 5.72
N ARG A 137 14.95 -18.96 6.39
CA ARG A 137 14.11 -20.14 6.08
C ARG A 137 13.02 -20.24 7.14
N GLY A 138 11.83 -20.66 6.74
CA GLY A 138 10.76 -20.89 7.71
C GLY A 138 9.44 -21.30 7.06
N THR A 139 8.56 -21.85 7.85
CA THR A 139 7.17 -22.06 7.45
C THR A 139 6.40 -20.77 7.70
N PRO A 140 5.63 -20.26 6.71
CA PRO A 140 4.79 -19.10 6.92
C PRO A 140 3.82 -19.27 8.08
N LYS A 141 3.78 -18.29 8.98
CA LYS A 141 2.84 -18.20 10.10
C LYS A 141 1.67 -17.30 9.70
N LEU A 142 0.44 -17.80 9.81
CA LEU A 142 -0.75 -16.99 9.60
C LEU A 142 -0.95 -16.05 10.79
N ILE A 143 -0.95 -14.75 10.54
CA ILE A 143 -1.08 -13.71 11.57
C ILE A 143 -2.50 -13.13 11.61
N VAL A 144 -3.06 -12.80 10.43
CA VAL A 144 -4.43 -12.27 10.31
C VAL A 144 -5.25 -13.23 9.46
N PRO A 145 -6.08 -14.08 10.09
CA PRO A 145 -6.90 -15.07 9.38
C PRO A 145 -8.15 -14.47 8.71
N GLU A 146 -8.65 -13.33 9.18
CA GLU A 146 -9.83 -12.67 8.64
C GLU A 146 -9.55 -12.09 7.25
N THR A 147 -10.52 -12.25 6.33
CA THR A 147 -10.41 -11.81 4.95
C THR A 147 -11.44 -10.75 4.58
N PRO A 148 -11.12 -9.82 3.69
CA PRO A 148 -9.79 -9.52 3.17
C PRO A 148 -8.95 -8.71 4.17
N SER A 149 -7.66 -8.98 4.20
CA SER A 149 -6.66 -8.22 4.96
C SER A 149 -5.37 -8.14 4.17
N TYR A 150 -4.77 -6.94 4.12
CA TYR A 150 -3.60 -6.63 3.30
C TYR A 150 -2.52 -5.97 4.17
N PHE A 151 -1.31 -6.51 4.13
CA PHE A 151 -0.15 -5.94 4.81
C PHE A 151 0.36 -4.72 4.06
N HIS A 152 0.80 -3.67 4.78
CA HIS A 152 1.44 -2.51 4.17
C HIS A 152 2.78 -2.11 4.80
N GLY A 153 2.94 -2.21 6.12
CA GLY A 153 4.20 -1.82 6.74
C GLY A 153 4.35 -2.28 8.18
N PHE A 154 5.59 -2.35 8.64
CA PHE A 154 5.91 -2.55 10.05
C PHE A 154 6.08 -1.20 10.76
N SER A 155 5.75 -1.15 12.06
CA SER A 155 6.21 -0.04 12.90
C SER A 155 7.74 -0.06 13.01
N PRO A 156 8.41 1.09 13.18
CA PRO A 156 9.88 1.14 13.24
C PRO A 156 10.50 0.30 14.37
N ASP A 157 9.76 0.07 15.46
CA ASP A 157 10.17 -0.80 16.56
C ASP A 157 9.88 -2.30 16.31
N GLY A 158 9.27 -2.62 15.16
CA GLY A 158 8.93 -3.98 14.73
C GLY A 158 7.80 -4.66 15.49
N LYS A 159 7.13 -3.95 16.42
CA LYS A 159 6.09 -4.56 17.27
C LYS A 159 4.72 -4.67 16.60
N TRP A 160 4.44 -3.80 15.65
CA TRP A 160 3.16 -3.70 14.97
C TRP A 160 3.30 -3.82 13.46
N MET A 161 2.25 -4.31 12.85
CA MET A 161 2.04 -4.25 11.40
C MET A 161 0.82 -3.38 11.12
N ALA A 162 0.93 -2.43 10.20
CA ALA A 162 -0.20 -1.72 9.63
C ALA A 162 -0.80 -2.55 8.50
N ILE A 163 -2.10 -2.70 8.51
CA ILE A 163 -2.85 -3.46 7.52
C ILE A 163 -4.08 -2.68 7.05
N VAL A 164 -4.50 -2.95 5.83
CA VAL A 164 -5.82 -2.56 5.32
C VAL A 164 -6.73 -3.75 5.40
N ALA A 165 -7.93 -3.57 5.95
CA ALA A 165 -8.86 -4.67 6.07
C ALA A 165 -10.30 -4.21 5.89
N GLN A 166 -11.09 -5.03 5.18
CA GLN A 166 -12.52 -4.79 5.10
C GLN A 166 -13.22 -5.43 6.30
N ARG A 167 -13.82 -4.58 7.12
CA ARG A 167 -14.66 -4.99 8.23
C ARG A 167 -15.98 -4.23 8.17
N ASN A 168 -17.09 -4.92 8.40
CA ASN A 168 -18.42 -4.30 8.33
C ASN A 168 -18.73 -3.53 7.03
N GLY A 169 -18.16 -4.01 5.89
CA GLY A 169 -18.40 -3.44 4.56
C GLY A 169 -17.51 -2.28 4.16
N ASN A 170 -16.69 -1.72 5.07
CA ASN A 170 -15.73 -0.65 4.77
C ASN A 170 -14.28 -1.15 4.83
N PHE A 171 -13.41 -0.54 4.01
CA PHE A 171 -11.97 -0.71 4.10
C PHE A 171 -11.40 0.38 5.00
N ASP A 172 -10.81 -0.06 6.10
CA ASP A 172 -10.20 0.79 7.10
C ASP A 172 -8.78 0.32 7.41
N LEU A 173 -8.04 1.17 8.07
CA LEU A 173 -6.72 0.87 8.59
C LEU A 173 -6.82 0.22 9.97
N PHE A 174 -6.01 -0.81 10.15
CA PHE A 174 -5.83 -1.50 11.41
C PHE A 174 -4.34 -1.66 11.71
N ARG A 175 -4.00 -1.86 12.97
CA ARG A 175 -2.72 -2.44 13.35
C ARG A 175 -2.92 -3.75 14.09
N VAL A 176 -1.94 -4.62 13.94
CA VAL A 176 -1.93 -5.94 14.60
C VAL A 176 -0.53 -6.19 15.15
N PRO A 177 -0.38 -6.78 16.35
CA PRO A 177 0.93 -7.18 16.85
C PRO A 177 1.63 -8.11 15.86
N THR A 178 2.93 -7.91 15.64
CA THR A 178 3.71 -8.70 14.67
C THR A 178 3.65 -10.20 14.96
N GLU A 179 3.56 -10.58 16.22
CA GLU A 179 3.41 -11.96 16.63
C GLU A 179 1.97 -12.50 16.53
N GLY A 180 1.03 -11.67 16.14
CA GLY A 180 -0.40 -11.95 16.10
C GLY A 180 -1.13 -11.51 17.37
N GLY A 181 -2.43 -11.47 17.33
CA GLY A 181 -3.28 -11.03 18.43
C GLY A 181 -4.44 -10.16 17.97
N ALA A 182 -5.00 -9.37 18.89
CA ALA A 182 -6.13 -8.51 18.60
C ALA A 182 -5.76 -7.41 17.59
N GLN A 183 -6.65 -7.20 16.61
CA GLN A 183 -6.53 -6.10 15.65
C GLN A 183 -7.11 -4.83 16.27
N GLU A 184 -6.38 -3.74 16.19
CA GLU A 184 -6.83 -2.41 16.62
C GLU A 184 -7.19 -1.58 15.39
N ARG A 185 -8.44 -1.12 15.31
CA ARG A 185 -8.90 -0.24 14.23
C ARG A 185 -8.34 1.17 14.43
N LEU A 186 -7.73 1.73 13.39
CA LEU A 186 -7.07 3.04 13.42
C LEU A 186 -7.90 4.14 12.76
N THR A 187 -8.72 3.79 11.74
CA THR A 187 -9.63 4.72 11.07
C THR A 187 -11.06 4.20 11.06
N SER A 188 -12.03 5.11 10.96
CA SER A 188 -13.46 4.80 11.03
C SER A 188 -14.33 5.66 10.11
N SER A 189 -13.73 6.53 9.32
CA SER A 189 -14.42 7.37 8.33
C SER A 189 -15.19 6.52 7.31
N PRO A 190 -16.33 7.00 6.78
CA PRO A 190 -17.04 6.30 5.70
C PRO A 190 -16.24 6.15 4.40
N GLY A 191 -15.15 6.91 4.24
CA GLY A 191 -14.24 6.81 3.09
C GLY A 191 -13.46 5.50 3.08
N TYR A 192 -12.91 5.15 1.92
CA TYR A 192 -11.99 4.04 1.77
C TYR A 192 -10.58 4.51 2.12
N ASP A 193 -9.94 3.84 3.07
CA ASP A 193 -8.58 4.11 3.51
C ASP A 193 -7.66 2.97 3.09
N ASP A 194 -6.46 3.30 2.57
CA ASP A 194 -5.50 2.32 2.05
C ASP A 194 -4.04 2.81 2.22
N GLY A 195 -3.08 1.94 1.94
CA GLY A 195 -1.67 2.27 1.83
C GLY A 195 -1.01 2.83 3.09
N PRO A 196 -1.28 2.30 4.30
CA PRO A 196 -0.67 2.84 5.52
C PRO A 196 0.83 2.56 5.58
N ASP A 197 1.62 3.58 5.84
CA ASP A 197 3.06 3.48 6.11
C ASP A 197 3.45 4.30 7.35
N TYR A 198 4.26 3.72 8.24
CA TYR A 198 4.73 4.41 9.42
C TYR A 198 5.81 5.44 9.09
N SER A 199 5.77 6.59 9.76
CA SER A 199 6.93 7.47 9.79
C SER A 199 8.10 6.79 10.52
N PRO A 200 9.37 7.08 10.13
CA PRO A 200 10.53 6.41 10.73
C PRO A 200 10.71 6.70 12.24
N ASP A 201 10.13 7.78 12.74
CA ASP A 201 10.12 8.10 14.17
C ASP A 201 8.96 7.42 14.95
N GLY A 202 8.10 6.66 14.24
CA GLY A 202 6.97 5.93 14.80
C GLY A 202 5.82 6.78 15.31
N ARG A 203 5.83 8.11 15.08
CA ARG A 203 4.78 9.00 15.58
C ARG A 203 3.55 9.09 14.68
N TRP A 204 3.72 8.86 13.37
CA TRP A 204 2.68 9.04 12.38
C TRP A 204 2.50 7.78 11.54
N ILE A 205 1.28 7.61 11.01
CA ILE A 205 0.98 6.75 9.88
C ILE A 205 0.49 7.66 8.75
N TYR A 206 1.14 7.58 7.58
CA TYR A 206 0.68 8.17 6.33
C TYR A 206 -0.17 7.16 5.58
N PHE A 207 -1.21 7.60 4.91
CA PHE A 207 -2.13 6.74 4.17
C PHE A 207 -2.85 7.53 3.09
N ASN A 208 -3.51 6.85 2.18
CA ASN A 208 -4.40 7.49 1.22
C ASN A 208 -5.87 7.24 1.57
N SER A 209 -6.71 8.23 1.27
CA SER A 209 -8.14 8.20 1.57
C SER A 209 -8.93 9.04 0.57
N ASN A 210 -10.14 8.60 0.25
CA ASN A 210 -11.07 9.36 -0.58
C ASN A 210 -12.10 10.19 0.22
N ARG A 211 -11.86 10.38 1.51
CA ARG A 211 -12.76 11.11 2.43
C ARG A 211 -12.96 12.59 2.06
N SER A 212 -12.02 13.18 1.32
CA SER A 212 -12.10 14.56 0.79
C SER A 212 -12.92 14.69 -0.49
N GLY A 213 -13.30 13.56 -1.12
CA GLY A 213 -13.98 13.52 -2.42
C GLY A 213 -13.05 13.20 -3.59
N SER A 214 -11.73 13.21 -3.38
CA SER A 214 -10.65 12.73 -4.25
C SER A 214 -9.71 11.84 -3.44
N TRP A 215 -8.84 11.10 -4.09
CA TRP A 215 -7.81 10.32 -3.42
C TRP A 215 -6.63 11.22 -3.08
N ASP A 216 -6.47 11.47 -1.79
CA ASP A 216 -5.41 12.31 -1.23
C ASP A 216 -4.59 11.55 -0.21
N ILE A 217 -3.37 12.02 0.01
CA ILE A 217 -2.54 11.54 1.12
C ILE A 217 -2.99 12.23 2.41
N TRP A 218 -3.14 11.44 3.44
CA TRP A 218 -3.47 11.82 4.81
C TRP A 218 -2.41 11.29 5.78
N ARG A 219 -2.40 11.81 6.98
CA ARG A 219 -1.65 11.25 8.11
C ARG A 219 -2.48 11.27 9.38
N MET A 220 -2.14 10.39 10.30
CA MET A 220 -2.70 10.34 11.65
C MET A 220 -1.64 9.95 12.66
N PRO A 221 -1.84 10.20 13.97
CA PRO A 221 -1.01 9.61 15.02
C PRO A 221 -0.95 8.09 14.87
N ALA A 222 0.20 7.48 15.20
CA ALA A 222 0.40 6.04 15.04
C ALA A 222 -0.49 5.16 15.94
N ASP A 223 -1.12 5.77 16.94
CA ASP A 223 -2.13 5.14 17.80
C ASP A 223 -3.58 5.27 17.28
N GLY A 224 -3.75 5.88 16.10
CA GLY A 224 -5.02 6.00 15.39
C GLY A 224 -5.56 7.41 15.27
N ALA A 225 -6.53 7.56 14.37
CA ALA A 225 -7.15 8.84 14.03
C ALA A 225 -8.12 9.37 15.13
N GLY A 226 -8.38 8.57 16.15
CA GLY A 226 -9.29 8.93 17.24
C GLY A 226 -10.77 8.87 16.83
N PRO A 227 -11.68 9.29 17.71
CA PRO A 227 -13.11 9.27 17.42
C PRO A 227 -13.44 10.10 16.17
N ASP A 228 -14.25 9.53 15.27
CA ASP A 228 -14.66 10.15 13.99
C ASP A 228 -13.47 10.63 13.16
N ASP A 229 -12.31 10.01 13.32
CA ASP A 229 -11.05 10.33 12.63
C ASP A 229 -10.59 11.81 12.76
N LYS A 230 -10.94 12.47 13.87
CA LYS A 230 -10.66 13.90 14.08
C LYS A 230 -9.19 14.28 14.14
N LYS A 231 -8.31 13.29 14.35
CA LYS A 231 -6.85 13.49 14.36
C LYS A 231 -6.21 13.23 12.99
N ALA A 232 -6.99 12.84 11.99
CA ALA A 232 -6.48 12.70 10.63
C ALA A 232 -6.27 14.07 10.00
N GLU A 233 -5.11 14.26 9.37
CA GLU A 233 -4.70 15.50 8.72
C GLU A 233 -4.44 15.26 7.23
N GLN A 234 -5.05 16.08 6.37
CA GLN A 234 -4.82 16.02 4.93
C GLN A 234 -3.43 16.57 4.58
N VAL A 235 -2.70 15.83 3.75
CA VAL A 235 -1.32 16.13 3.33
C VAL A 235 -1.28 16.68 1.92
N THR A 236 -1.97 16.02 0.98
CA THR A 236 -2.14 16.50 -0.40
C THR A 236 -3.57 16.96 -0.63
N ASN A 237 -3.75 17.88 -1.58
CA ASN A 237 -5.05 18.43 -1.93
C ASN A 237 -4.94 19.12 -3.29
N ASP A 238 -4.80 18.34 -4.34
CA ASP A 238 -4.83 18.84 -5.71
C ASP A 238 -5.83 18.04 -6.57
N GLU A 239 -5.83 18.22 -7.87
CA GLU A 239 -6.81 17.59 -8.76
C GLU A 239 -6.46 16.16 -9.17
N LEU A 240 -5.31 15.63 -8.74
CA LEU A 240 -4.84 14.30 -9.09
C LEU A 240 -5.20 13.31 -7.97
N GLU A 241 -5.03 12.03 -8.24
CA GLU A 241 -5.39 10.96 -7.29
C GLU A 241 -4.12 10.36 -6.70
N ASP A 242 -3.85 10.60 -5.41
CA ASP A 242 -2.61 10.25 -4.72
C ASP A 242 -2.73 8.97 -3.90
N TRP A 243 -1.73 8.08 -4.04
CA TRP A 243 -1.75 6.74 -3.47
C TRP A 243 -0.39 6.31 -2.91
N PHE A 244 -0.40 5.40 -1.93
CA PHE A 244 0.76 4.68 -1.42
C PHE A 244 1.91 5.60 -0.98
N PRO A 245 1.70 6.40 0.08
CA PRO A 245 2.71 7.30 0.61
C PRO A 245 3.79 6.53 1.38
N HIS A 246 5.08 6.80 1.10
CA HIS A 246 6.21 6.14 1.74
C HIS A 246 7.24 7.15 2.23
N CYS A 247 7.49 7.14 3.54
CA CYS A 247 8.51 7.98 4.16
C CYS A 247 9.93 7.46 3.86
N SER A 248 10.86 8.38 3.56
CA SER A 248 12.28 8.03 3.56
C SER A 248 12.75 7.68 4.99
N PRO A 249 13.70 6.74 5.16
CA PRO A 249 14.20 6.34 6.49
C PRO A 249 14.74 7.49 7.34
N ASP A 250 15.29 8.56 6.73
CA ASP A 250 15.76 9.77 7.42
C ASP A 250 14.64 10.77 7.77
N GLY A 251 13.39 10.46 7.39
CA GLY A 251 12.22 11.28 7.67
C GLY A 251 12.14 12.60 6.92
N LYS A 252 12.93 12.78 5.86
CA LYS A 252 12.97 14.06 5.13
C LYS A 252 12.03 14.13 3.93
N TRP A 253 11.62 12.99 3.39
CA TRP A 253 10.86 12.90 2.16
C TRP A 253 9.67 11.95 2.30
N LEU A 254 8.58 12.28 1.60
CA LEU A 254 7.47 11.39 1.33
C LEU A 254 7.33 11.24 -0.17
N VAL A 255 7.50 10.03 -0.69
CA VAL A 255 7.21 9.67 -2.08
C VAL A 255 5.84 9.01 -2.16
N PHE A 256 5.11 9.23 -3.25
CA PHE A 256 3.81 8.62 -3.48
C PHE A 256 3.53 8.49 -4.98
N LEU A 257 2.60 7.61 -5.31
CA LEU A 257 2.12 7.38 -6.67
C LEU A 257 0.91 8.25 -6.95
N THR A 258 0.86 8.83 -8.15
CA THR A 258 -0.24 9.71 -8.54
C THR A 258 -0.84 9.27 -9.87
N PHE A 259 -2.15 9.13 -9.88
CA PHE A 259 -2.94 8.84 -11.07
C PHE A 259 -3.58 10.11 -11.63
N PRO A 260 -4.00 10.11 -12.92
CA PRO A 260 -4.76 11.21 -13.51
C PRO A 260 -6.05 11.48 -12.74
N LYS A 261 -6.51 12.74 -12.78
CA LYS A 261 -7.77 13.20 -12.19
C LYS A 261 -8.94 12.28 -12.57
N GLY A 262 -9.74 11.91 -11.57
CA GLY A 262 -10.95 11.11 -11.74
C GLY A 262 -10.70 9.62 -11.95
N THR A 263 -9.47 9.15 -11.71
CA THR A 263 -9.17 7.71 -11.71
C THR A 263 -9.87 7.03 -10.54
N SER A 264 -10.75 6.09 -10.84
CA SER A 264 -11.46 5.31 -9.81
C SER A 264 -10.58 4.21 -9.25
N GLY A 265 -10.09 4.37 -8.03
CA GLY A 265 -9.19 3.43 -7.36
C GLY A 265 -7.78 3.45 -7.96
N HIS A 266 -6.98 2.45 -7.61
CA HIS A 266 -5.61 2.33 -8.08
C HIS A 266 -5.52 1.30 -9.22
N ASN A 267 -5.89 1.70 -10.42
CA ASN A 267 -5.72 0.89 -11.61
C ASN A 267 -4.24 0.71 -11.94
N ASP A 268 -3.93 -0.46 -12.44
CA ASP A 268 -2.56 -0.91 -12.64
C ASP A 268 -1.99 -0.61 -14.03
N ARG A 269 -2.64 0.28 -14.83
CA ARG A 269 -2.19 0.49 -16.23
C ARG A 269 -2.61 1.82 -16.79
N LEU A 270 -2.04 2.85 -16.24
CA LEU A 270 -2.21 4.21 -16.69
C LEU A 270 -0.85 4.90 -16.79
N GLU A 271 -0.82 6.03 -17.48
CA GLU A 271 0.27 6.97 -17.29
C GLU A 271 0.15 7.55 -15.87
N VAL A 272 1.13 7.24 -15.03
CA VAL A 272 1.20 7.65 -13.63
C VAL A 272 2.41 8.53 -13.38
N GLU A 273 2.39 9.25 -12.26
CA GLU A 273 3.50 10.05 -11.80
C GLU A 273 4.03 9.52 -10.48
N LEU A 274 5.35 9.50 -10.29
CA LEU A 274 5.95 9.51 -8.97
C LEU A 274 6.13 10.96 -8.55
N ARG A 275 5.55 11.29 -7.40
CA ARG A 275 5.64 12.61 -6.81
C ARG A 275 6.27 12.55 -5.42
N MET A 276 6.84 13.64 -4.97
CA MET A 276 7.54 13.71 -3.69
C MET A 276 7.33 15.08 -3.04
N ILE A 277 7.18 15.06 -1.73
CA ILE A 277 7.16 16.26 -0.89
C ILE A 277 8.26 16.19 0.18
N PRO A 278 8.86 17.32 0.58
CA PRO A 278 9.67 17.38 1.78
C PRO A 278 8.77 17.16 3.01
N LEU A 279 9.27 16.42 3.99
CA LEU A 279 8.64 16.30 5.30
C LEU A 279 9.25 17.34 6.25
N PRO A 280 8.72 18.56 6.31
CA PRO A 280 9.12 19.51 7.31
C PRO A 280 8.47 19.09 8.64
N GLY A 281 9.17 19.23 9.76
CA GLY A 281 8.69 18.96 11.12
C GLY A 281 7.17 19.02 11.35
N ALA A 282 6.63 20.00 12.08
CA ALA A 282 5.25 19.98 12.53
C ALA A 282 4.16 20.35 11.48
N THR A 283 4.50 21.01 10.38
CA THR A 283 3.47 21.52 9.43
C THR A 283 3.69 21.00 8.03
N ILE A 284 2.91 19.99 7.63
CA ILE A 284 3.00 19.36 6.30
C ILE A 284 2.08 20.00 5.26
N ARG A 285 1.05 20.73 5.69
CA ARG A 285 0.11 21.44 4.79
C ARG A 285 0.85 22.42 3.91
N HIS A 286 0.62 22.35 2.60
CA HIS A 286 1.26 23.20 1.58
C HIS A 286 2.75 22.93 1.30
N ALA A 287 3.26 21.75 1.65
CA ALA A 287 4.58 21.34 1.17
C ALA A 287 4.60 21.31 -0.37
N PRO A 288 5.65 21.84 -1.04
CA PRO A 288 5.68 21.88 -2.50
C PRO A 288 5.78 20.45 -3.06
N ILE A 289 4.78 20.05 -3.83
CA ILE A 289 4.76 18.76 -4.52
C ILE A 289 5.67 18.85 -5.75
N ARG A 290 6.52 17.83 -5.93
CA ARG A 290 7.43 17.72 -7.07
C ARG A 290 7.14 16.44 -7.83
N THR A 291 6.85 16.55 -9.13
CA THR A 291 6.83 15.39 -10.03
C THR A 291 8.27 14.98 -10.31
N LEU A 292 8.58 13.71 -10.09
CA LEU A 292 9.91 13.14 -10.28
C LEU A 292 10.03 12.52 -11.67
N THR A 293 9.05 11.73 -12.07
CA THR A 293 9.00 11.04 -13.37
C THR A 293 7.57 10.63 -13.70
N LYS A 294 7.29 10.44 -15.00
CA LYS A 294 6.03 9.94 -15.54
C LYS A 294 6.30 8.70 -16.39
N PHE A 295 5.45 7.71 -16.29
CA PHE A 295 5.60 6.44 -17.01
C PHE A 295 4.30 5.63 -16.95
N PHE A 296 4.24 4.55 -17.72
CA PHE A 296 3.14 3.59 -17.64
C PHE A 296 3.34 2.66 -16.44
N GLY A 297 2.46 2.76 -15.45
CA GLY A 297 2.56 2.08 -14.17
C GLY A 297 1.22 1.84 -13.52
N GLY A 298 1.20 1.67 -12.20
CA GLY A 298 -0.01 1.44 -11.42
C GLY A 298 0.29 0.93 -10.02
N GLN A 299 -0.64 0.24 -9.40
CA GLN A 299 -0.51 -0.27 -8.03
C GLN A 299 0.82 -0.98 -7.75
N GLY A 300 1.27 -1.83 -8.67
CA GLY A 300 2.52 -2.57 -8.51
C GLY A 300 3.79 -1.72 -8.58
N THR A 301 3.69 -0.43 -8.85
CA THR A 301 4.85 0.45 -8.98
C THR A 301 5.58 0.67 -7.67
N ILE A 302 4.87 1.11 -6.61
CA ILE A 302 5.40 1.36 -5.26
C ILE A 302 4.37 1.05 -4.17
N ASN A 303 3.63 -0.02 -4.27
CA ASN A 303 2.55 -0.35 -3.31
C ASN A 303 3.03 -0.51 -1.86
N VAL A 304 4.29 -0.77 -1.65
CA VAL A 304 4.95 -0.89 -0.35
C VAL A 304 6.19 0.00 -0.31
N ASN A 305 6.70 0.30 0.88
CA ASN A 305 7.88 1.15 1.04
C ASN A 305 9.08 0.59 0.27
N SER A 306 9.61 1.39 -0.62
CA SER A 306 10.68 1.02 -1.56
C SER A 306 11.94 1.89 -1.40
N TRP A 307 12.08 2.63 -0.31
CA TRP A 307 13.27 3.40 -0.01
C TRP A 307 14.44 2.49 0.36
N ALA A 308 15.64 2.83 -0.16
CA ALA A 308 16.87 2.25 0.34
C ALA A 308 17.14 2.73 1.79
N PRO A 309 17.76 1.90 2.64
CA PRO A 309 17.93 2.23 4.05
C PRO A 309 18.80 3.48 4.32
N ASP A 310 19.61 3.88 3.36
CA ASP A 310 20.44 5.10 3.42
C ASP A 310 19.70 6.38 2.97
N SER A 311 18.41 6.27 2.60
CA SER A 311 17.57 7.38 2.11
C SER A 311 18.06 8.07 0.84
N SER A 312 19.10 7.56 0.18
CA SER A 312 19.68 8.18 -1.02
C SER A 312 18.85 7.94 -2.28
N ARG A 313 18.04 6.89 -2.27
CA ARG A 313 17.32 6.38 -3.44
C ARG A 313 16.13 5.51 -3.05
N PHE A 314 15.23 5.30 -4.00
CA PHE A 314 14.14 4.33 -3.87
C PHE A 314 13.95 3.57 -5.20
N ALA A 315 13.37 2.36 -5.11
CA ALA A 315 13.08 1.53 -6.27
C ALA A 315 11.61 1.68 -6.69
N PHE A 316 11.33 1.48 -7.97
CA PHE A 316 9.97 1.45 -8.51
C PHE A 316 9.91 0.56 -9.76
N VAL A 317 8.69 0.18 -10.16
CA VAL A 317 8.47 -0.59 -11.39
C VAL A 317 7.64 0.22 -12.38
N SER A 318 8.08 0.24 -13.64
CA SER A 318 7.30 0.67 -14.79
C SER A 318 7.03 -0.51 -15.73
N TYR A 319 6.04 -0.39 -16.61
CA TYR A 319 5.61 -1.48 -17.47
C TYR A 319 5.62 -1.09 -18.94
N GLU A 320 5.86 -2.09 -19.80
CA GLU A 320 5.50 -2.04 -21.21
C GLU A 320 4.14 -2.75 -21.40
N PRO A 321 3.16 -2.09 -22.04
CA PRO A 321 1.84 -2.67 -22.32
C PRO A 321 1.85 -3.76 -23.39
#